data_5cedbef6b172e09f87576dcb8d0429fa
#
_entry.id   5cedbef6b172e09f87576dcb8d0429fa
#
_cell.length_a   1.000
_cell.length_b   1.000
_cell.length_c   1.000
_cell.angle_alpha   90.00
_cell.angle_beta   90.00
_cell.angle_gamma   90.00
#
_symmetry.space_group_name_H-M   'P 1'
#
loop_
_entity.id
_entity.type
_entity.pdbx_description
1 polymer ?
#
loop_
_entity_poly.entity_id
_entity_poly.type
_entity_poly.pdbx_seq_one_letter_code
_entity_poly.pdbx_strand_id
1 'polypeptide(L)'
;MATRLTRALALALCAGILTLQFWAPRLPRPLHLPEQQRVATRNPKIGIHTRLAGYGDEPYVAQSLRQVRDMGAGWIVDLFPWAYAQPRSRYGYDWAGFDMVVQHAARQGLTVVARLDIVPAWARPTDSSDRYLAPDHYDDYAAYVAAFLQRYRPYGVRHVIIWNEPNLAFEWGRRPPDPAAYTELLKVVYPRAKAAAPDAVVIAGGLSPQIDSGDGSERLGDLEYLGRMYDAGAAPYFDMLAAHTYGARLPPDAPPDPHEITFRRVELLHQAMAARGDARKPIIITEGGWNDSLRWAQAVAPSQRLRWTVEAYAMAEQWDWLAAMCLWQFATPWSTHTYQDNWSFVAPDGTPKAIYWAVRAAATGQQ
;
A
#
# COMPACT_ATOMS: atom_id res chain seq x y z
N MET A 1 -8.77 -57.62 -32.13
CA MET A 1 -8.29 -56.33 -32.62
C MET A 1 -9.19 -55.18 -32.15
N ALA A 2 -10.48 -55.28 -32.13
CA ALA A 2 -11.43 -54.23 -31.73
C ALA A 2 -11.28 -53.72 -30.26
N THR A 3 -10.99 -54.61 -29.30
CA THR A 3 -10.87 -54.28 -27.86
C THR A 3 -9.60 -53.49 -27.51
N ARG A 4 -8.55 -53.52 -28.33
CA ARG A 4 -7.34 -52.70 -28.13
C ARG A 4 -7.54 -51.28 -28.66
N LEU A 5 -8.29 -51.10 -29.73
CA LEU A 5 -8.60 -49.81 -30.34
C LEU A 5 -9.52 -48.97 -29.42
N THR A 6 -10.55 -49.61 -28.84
CA THR A 6 -11.47 -48.95 -27.90
C THR A 6 -10.77 -48.49 -26.61
N ARG A 7 -9.81 -49.25 -26.07
CA ARG A 7 -9.03 -48.86 -24.90
C ARG A 7 -8.07 -47.72 -25.20
N ALA A 8 -7.42 -47.68 -26.37
CA ALA A 8 -6.56 -46.60 -26.78
C ALA A 8 -7.32 -45.29 -27.00
N LEU A 9 -8.52 -45.34 -27.58
CA LEU A 9 -9.41 -44.18 -27.75
C LEU A 9 -9.91 -43.64 -26.38
N ALA A 10 -10.28 -44.51 -25.45
CA ALA A 10 -10.71 -44.10 -24.12
C ALA A 10 -9.57 -43.43 -23.32
N LEU A 11 -8.34 -43.97 -23.40
CA LEU A 11 -7.18 -43.35 -22.75
C LEU A 11 -6.79 -41.99 -23.38
N ALA A 12 -6.90 -41.87 -24.71
CA ALA A 12 -6.66 -40.60 -25.40
C ALA A 12 -7.73 -39.56 -25.07
N LEU A 13 -9.01 -39.96 -24.92
CA LEU A 13 -10.08 -39.06 -24.47
C LEU A 13 -9.90 -38.64 -23.02
N CYS A 14 -9.53 -39.54 -22.11
CA CYS A 14 -9.26 -39.21 -20.71
C CYS A 14 -8.03 -38.29 -20.57
N ALA A 15 -6.96 -38.53 -21.33
CA ALA A 15 -5.79 -37.65 -21.36
C ALA A 15 -6.15 -36.28 -21.95
N GLY A 16 -6.96 -36.19 -22.98
CA GLY A 16 -7.45 -34.95 -23.56
C GLY A 16 -8.36 -34.18 -22.62
N ILE A 17 -9.22 -34.84 -21.85
CA ILE A 17 -10.08 -34.22 -20.83
C ILE A 17 -9.23 -33.71 -19.65
N LEU A 18 -8.25 -34.49 -19.20
CA LEU A 18 -7.32 -34.06 -18.14
C LEU A 18 -6.48 -32.85 -18.57
N THR A 19 -5.95 -32.84 -19.79
CA THR A 19 -5.20 -31.66 -20.30
C THR A 19 -6.10 -30.43 -20.46
N LEU A 20 -7.35 -30.59 -20.91
CA LEU A 20 -8.31 -29.48 -21.00
C LEU A 20 -8.70 -28.96 -19.62
N GLN A 21 -8.79 -29.78 -18.59
CA GLN A 21 -9.03 -29.32 -17.22
C GLN A 21 -7.84 -28.54 -16.62
N PHE A 22 -6.61 -28.85 -17.03
CA PHE A 22 -5.42 -28.09 -16.62
C PHE A 22 -5.21 -26.80 -17.41
N TRP A 23 -5.80 -26.68 -18.59
CA TRP A 23 -5.65 -25.55 -19.51
C TRP A 23 -6.92 -24.69 -19.66
N ALA A 24 -8.04 -25.12 -19.13
CA ALA A 24 -9.23 -24.29 -19.11
C ALA A 24 -8.92 -23.06 -18.23
N PRO A 25 -9.02 -21.83 -18.76
CA PRO A 25 -8.94 -20.64 -17.91
C PRO A 25 -10.01 -20.82 -16.82
N ARG A 26 -9.59 -20.81 -15.56
CA ARG A 26 -10.54 -20.82 -14.44
C ARG A 26 -11.41 -19.59 -14.63
N LEU A 27 -12.68 -19.79 -15.01
CA LEU A 27 -13.65 -18.71 -15.05
C LEU A 27 -13.63 -18.04 -13.68
N PRO A 28 -13.50 -16.71 -13.60
CA PRO A 28 -13.51 -16.02 -12.34
C PRO A 28 -14.80 -16.39 -11.59
N ARG A 29 -14.66 -16.91 -10.38
CA ARG A 29 -15.82 -17.20 -9.53
C ARG A 29 -16.52 -15.87 -9.26
N PRO A 30 -17.86 -15.78 -9.40
CA PRO A 30 -18.57 -14.57 -9.03
C PRO A 30 -18.34 -14.28 -7.56
N LEU A 31 -18.00 -13.02 -7.24
CA LEU A 31 -17.81 -12.57 -5.87
C LEU A 31 -19.17 -12.42 -5.17
N HIS A 32 -19.21 -12.74 -3.88
CA HIS A 32 -20.38 -12.59 -3.02
C HIS A 32 -20.37 -11.18 -2.37
N LEU A 33 -20.65 -10.18 -3.16
CA LEU A 33 -20.59 -8.79 -2.72
C LEU A 33 -21.80 -8.42 -1.85
N PRO A 34 -21.60 -7.72 -0.73
CA PRO A 34 -22.68 -7.21 0.11
C PRO A 34 -23.41 -6.05 -0.59
N GLU A 35 -24.54 -5.65 -0.03
CA GLU A 35 -25.16 -4.36 -0.38
C GLU A 35 -24.22 -3.20 -0.11
N GLN A 36 -24.45 -2.07 -0.80
CA GLN A 36 -23.64 -0.87 -0.62
C GLN A 36 -23.72 -0.36 0.82
N GLN A 37 -22.57 -0.18 1.44
CA GLN A 37 -22.40 0.33 2.80
C GLN A 37 -21.78 1.73 2.79
N ARG A 38 -21.75 2.36 3.96
CA ARG A 38 -21.07 3.63 4.23
C ARG A 38 -20.29 3.51 5.53
N VAL A 39 -19.19 4.23 5.61
CA VAL A 39 -18.42 4.33 6.84
C VAL A 39 -19.06 5.37 7.74
N ALA A 40 -19.39 4.97 8.98
CA ALA A 40 -19.80 5.88 10.03
C ALA A 40 -18.55 6.33 10.79
N THR A 41 -18.18 7.61 10.66
CA THR A 41 -16.99 8.14 11.32
C THR A 41 -17.17 9.62 11.65
N ARG A 42 -16.56 10.07 12.75
CA ARG A 42 -16.44 11.49 13.14
C ARG A 42 -15.18 12.12 12.55
N ASN A 43 -14.16 11.31 12.30
CA ASN A 43 -12.91 11.76 11.70
C ASN A 43 -12.72 11.12 10.32
N PRO A 44 -12.97 11.87 9.22
CA PRO A 44 -12.92 11.34 7.86
C PRO A 44 -11.50 11.03 7.37
N LYS A 45 -10.46 11.37 8.13
CA LYS A 45 -9.05 11.10 7.77
C LYS A 45 -8.52 9.79 8.35
N ILE A 46 -9.32 9.06 9.14
CA ILE A 46 -8.91 7.75 9.66
C ILE A 46 -8.84 6.75 8.52
N GLY A 47 -7.69 6.12 8.39
CA GLY A 47 -7.41 5.01 7.50
C GLY A 47 -6.54 3.97 8.16
N ILE A 48 -6.32 2.86 7.46
CA ILE A 48 -5.45 1.77 7.90
C ILE A 48 -4.77 1.13 6.71
N HIS A 49 -3.53 0.70 6.87
CA HIS A 49 -2.83 -0.08 5.86
C HIS A 49 -3.27 -1.53 5.95
N THR A 50 -3.87 -2.04 4.89
CA THR A 50 -4.24 -3.45 4.74
C THR A 50 -3.19 -4.19 3.90
N ARG A 51 -3.28 -5.51 3.81
CA ARG A 51 -2.43 -6.36 2.97
C ARG A 51 -3.26 -7.53 2.48
N LEU A 52 -4.34 -7.21 1.76
CA LEU A 52 -5.36 -8.19 1.39
C LEU A 52 -5.18 -8.70 -0.04
N ALA A 53 -4.65 -7.90 -0.96
CA ALA A 53 -4.41 -8.33 -2.32
C ALA A 53 -3.36 -9.46 -2.38
N GLY A 54 -3.76 -10.58 -2.94
CA GLY A 54 -2.93 -11.79 -3.00
C GLY A 54 -3.21 -12.86 -1.93
N TYR A 55 -4.08 -12.58 -0.98
CA TYR A 55 -4.49 -13.55 0.05
C TYR A 55 -5.76 -14.34 -0.30
N GLY A 56 -6.09 -14.51 -1.51
CA GLY A 56 -6.95 -15.49 -2.18
C GLY A 56 -8.26 -16.01 -1.55
N ASP A 57 -8.57 -15.70 -0.29
CA ASP A 57 -9.77 -16.13 0.43
C ASP A 57 -10.78 -14.97 0.53
N GLU A 58 -11.87 -15.07 -0.25
CA GLU A 58 -12.91 -14.04 -0.27
C GLU A 58 -13.57 -13.81 1.11
N PRO A 59 -13.91 -14.83 1.91
CA PRO A 59 -14.44 -14.63 3.25
C PRO A 59 -13.54 -13.79 4.16
N TYR A 60 -12.23 -14.03 4.13
CA TYR A 60 -11.25 -13.27 4.92
C TYR A 60 -11.18 -11.81 4.45
N VAL A 61 -11.09 -11.57 3.14
CA VAL A 61 -11.08 -10.21 2.57
C VAL A 61 -12.37 -9.46 2.92
N ALA A 62 -13.53 -10.09 2.72
CA ALA A 62 -14.83 -9.51 3.03
C ALA A 62 -14.99 -9.17 4.51
N GLN A 63 -14.55 -10.06 5.41
CA GLN A 63 -14.57 -9.84 6.85
C GLN A 63 -13.64 -8.70 7.25
N SER A 64 -12.41 -8.70 6.75
CA SER A 64 -11.40 -7.68 7.05
C SER A 64 -11.88 -6.28 6.66
N LEU A 65 -12.40 -6.12 5.45
CA LEU A 65 -12.87 -4.81 4.97
C LEU A 65 -14.15 -4.34 5.70
N ARG A 66 -15.01 -5.27 6.13
CA ARG A 66 -16.14 -4.97 7.03
C ARG A 66 -15.64 -4.45 8.37
N GLN A 67 -14.66 -5.12 8.98
CA GLN A 67 -14.06 -4.68 10.25
C GLN A 67 -13.38 -3.32 10.11
N VAL A 68 -12.70 -3.03 9.00
CA VAL A 68 -12.13 -1.70 8.73
C VAL A 68 -13.22 -0.64 8.73
N ARG A 69 -14.33 -0.85 8.00
CA ARG A 69 -15.49 0.04 8.02
C ARG A 69 -16.07 0.20 9.44
N ASP A 70 -16.25 -0.91 10.14
CA ASP A 70 -16.87 -0.92 11.48
C ASP A 70 -15.97 -0.26 12.54
N MET A 71 -14.66 -0.19 12.30
CA MET A 71 -13.70 0.59 13.09
C MET A 71 -13.87 2.10 12.86
N GLY A 72 -14.60 2.51 11.83
CA GLY A 72 -14.75 3.93 11.45
C GLY A 72 -13.62 4.45 10.56
N ALA A 73 -12.81 3.59 9.97
CA ALA A 73 -11.80 3.96 9.00
C ALA A 73 -12.42 4.07 7.61
N GLY A 74 -12.27 5.25 6.97
CA GLY A 74 -12.78 5.53 5.62
C GLY A 74 -11.77 5.24 4.50
N TRP A 75 -10.49 5.06 4.84
CA TRP A 75 -9.42 4.87 3.88
C TRP A 75 -8.68 3.55 4.16
N ILE A 76 -8.28 2.89 3.07
CA ILE A 76 -7.32 1.80 3.13
C ILE A 76 -6.15 2.08 2.20
N VAL A 77 -4.94 1.74 2.64
CA VAL A 77 -3.81 1.51 1.75
C VAL A 77 -3.68 0.00 1.58
N ASP A 78 -3.64 -0.49 0.34
CA ASP A 78 -3.36 -1.90 0.07
C ASP A 78 -2.28 -2.04 -0.99
N LEU A 79 -1.51 -3.12 -0.89
CA LEU A 79 -0.44 -3.44 -1.81
C LEU A 79 -1.00 -4.24 -3.00
N PHE A 80 -0.82 -3.71 -4.19
CA PHE A 80 -1.18 -4.38 -5.45
C PHE A 80 0.09 -4.66 -6.25
N PRO A 81 0.75 -5.81 -6.04
CA PRO A 81 2.03 -6.12 -6.65
C PRO A 81 1.93 -6.29 -8.17
N TRP A 82 2.77 -5.57 -8.93
CA TRP A 82 2.86 -5.77 -10.37
C TRP A 82 3.16 -7.24 -10.74
N ALA A 83 4.03 -7.87 -9.96
CA ALA A 83 4.37 -9.29 -10.11
C ALA A 83 3.16 -10.24 -9.99
N TYR A 84 2.10 -9.85 -9.27
CA TYR A 84 0.90 -10.68 -9.15
C TYR A 84 -0.05 -10.46 -10.33
N ALA A 85 -0.12 -9.24 -10.85
CA ALA A 85 -0.93 -8.92 -12.02
C ALA A 85 -0.32 -9.47 -13.32
N GLN A 86 1.01 -9.45 -13.45
CA GLN A 86 1.73 -9.91 -14.65
C GLN A 86 2.89 -10.86 -14.32
N PRO A 87 2.62 -12.06 -13.77
CA PRO A 87 3.68 -12.92 -13.27
C PRO A 87 4.58 -13.53 -14.35
N ARG A 88 4.11 -13.64 -15.60
CA ARG A 88 4.78 -14.41 -16.65
C ARG A 88 5.41 -13.56 -17.76
N SER A 89 4.78 -12.47 -18.13
CA SER A 89 5.22 -11.61 -19.24
C SER A 89 4.47 -10.27 -19.24
N ARG A 90 4.88 -9.34 -20.10
CA ARG A 90 4.17 -8.06 -20.31
C ARG A 90 2.77 -8.19 -20.94
N TYR A 91 2.37 -9.39 -21.34
CA TYR A 91 1.08 -9.65 -21.99
C TYR A 91 0.11 -10.33 -21.05
N GLY A 92 -1.11 -9.78 -20.98
CA GLY A 92 -2.18 -10.29 -20.12
C GLY A 92 -2.01 -9.91 -18.65
N TYR A 93 -3.14 -9.85 -17.97
CA TYR A 93 -3.19 -9.52 -16.55
C TYR A 93 -4.04 -10.56 -15.81
N ASP A 94 -3.59 -10.95 -14.63
CA ASP A 94 -4.41 -11.66 -13.63
C ASP A 94 -4.87 -10.65 -12.58
N TRP A 95 -6.13 -10.34 -12.59
CA TRP A 95 -6.73 -9.36 -11.70
C TRP A 95 -7.53 -9.98 -10.55
N ALA A 96 -7.68 -11.33 -10.52
CA ALA A 96 -8.65 -11.98 -9.64
C ALA A 96 -8.51 -11.60 -8.16
N GLY A 97 -7.28 -11.59 -7.63
CA GLY A 97 -7.02 -11.19 -6.24
C GLY A 97 -7.28 -9.70 -5.98
N PHE A 98 -7.01 -8.86 -6.98
CA PHE A 98 -7.21 -7.41 -6.87
C PHE A 98 -8.69 -7.04 -7.00
N ASP A 99 -9.41 -7.70 -7.93
CA ASP A 99 -10.87 -7.53 -8.09
C ASP A 99 -11.60 -7.78 -6.78
N MET A 100 -11.19 -8.80 -6.05
CA MET A 100 -11.78 -9.16 -4.76
C MET A 100 -11.64 -8.01 -3.75
N VAL A 101 -10.44 -7.50 -3.55
CA VAL A 101 -10.19 -6.42 -2.60
C VAL A 101 -10.92 -5.14 -3.02
N VAL A 102 -10.78 -4.73 -4.28
CA VAL A 102 -11.34 -3.46 -4.75
C VAL A 102 -12.86 -3.47 -4.73
N GLN A 103 -13.50 -4.55 -5.18
CA GLN A 103 -14.97 -4.61 -5.22
C GLN A 103 -15.57 -4.69 -3.82
N HIS A 104 -14.99 -5.48 -2.91
CA HIS A 104 -15.43 -5.51 -1.52
C HIS A 104 -15.21 -4.15 -0.83
N ALA A 105 -14.04 -3.49 -1.03
CA ALA A 105 -13.78 -2.16 -0.48
C ALA A 105 -14.80 -1.12 -0.97
N ALA A 106 -15.10 -1.12 -2.27
CA ALA A 106 -16.13 -0.24 -2.85
C ALA A 106 -17.50 -0.48 -2.21
N ARG A 107 -17.89 -1.75 -2.00
CA ARG A 107 -19.16 -2.09 -1.32
C ARG A 107 -19.18 -1.69 0.14
N GLN A 108 -18.04 -1.65 0.82
CA GLN A 108 -17.93 -1.15 2.18
C GLN A 108 -17.89 0.39 2.26
N GLY A 109 -17.82 1.10 1.13
CA GLY A 109 -17.70 2.57 1.07
C GLY A 109 -16.30 3.07 1.45
N LEU A 110 -15.27 2.25 1.25
CA LEU A 110 -13.88 2.57 1.58
C LEU A 110 -13.18 3.22 0.38
N THR A 111 -12.38 4.23 0.65
CA THR A 111 -11.47 4.81 -0.34
C THR A 111 -10.20 3.97 -0.40
N VAL A 112 -9.90 3.43 -1.58
CA VAL A 112 -8.70 2.63 -1.82
C VAL A 112 -7.56 3.51 -2.30
N VAL A 113 -6.45 3.45 -1.60
CA VAL A 113 -5.14 3.98 -2.01
C VAL A 113 -4.27 2.78 -2.39
N ALA A 114 -4.01 2.63 -3.67
CA ALA A 114 -3.30 1.46 -4.19
C ALA A 114 -1.80 1.71 -4.22
N ARG A 115 -1.03 0.95 -3.44
CA ARG A 115 0.42 0.94 -3.54
C ARG A 115 0.84 -0.03 -4.64
N LEU A 116 1.47 0.49 -5.69
CA LEU A 116 1.90 -0.25 -6.86
C LEU A 116 3.43 -0.42 -6.83
N ASP A 117 3.89 -1.63 -6.54
CA ASP A 117 5.32 -1.99 -6.46
C ASP A 117 5.55 -3.47 -6.83
N ILE A 118 6.64 -4.09 -6.38
CA ILE A 118 7.00 -5.50 -6.61
C ILE A 118 7.08 -5.86 -8.10
N VAL A 119 8.31 -5.89 -8.61
CA VAL A 119 8.61 -6.11 -10.03
C VAL A 119 8.54 -7.59 -10.38
N PRO A 120 7.85 -7.99 -11.46
CA PRO A 120 7.81 -9.37 -11.90
C PRO A 120 9.18 -9.85 -12.39
N ALA A 121 9.43 -11.15 -12.30
CA ALA A 121 10.73 -11.75 -12.62
C ALA A 121 11.18 -11.48 -14.07
N TRP A 122 10.25 -11.34 -15.02
CA TRP A 122 10.57 -11.06 -16.42
C TRP A 122 11.01 -9.62 -16.70
N ALA A 123 10.74 -8.68 -15.77
CA ALA A 123 11.05 -7.25 -15.89
C ALA A 123 12.27 -6.83 -15.05
N ARG A 124 13.07 -7.77 -14.60
CA ARG A 124 14.25 -7.52 -13.79
C ARG A 124 15.35 -8.57 -14.02
N PRO A 125 16.63 -8.26 -13.75
CA PRO A 125 17.70 -9.24 -13.79
C PRO A 125 17.43 -10.43 -12.84
N THR A 126 17.85 -11.63 -13.25
CA THR A 126 17.60 -12.89 -12.50
C THR A 126 18.07 -12.85 -11.05
N ASP A 127 19.21 -12.22 -10.79
CA ASP A 127 19.82 -12.17 -9.46
C ASP A 127 19.44 -10.92 -8.65
N SER A 128 18.45 -10.14 -9.13
CA SER A 128 17.99 -8.95 -8.45
C SER A 128 16.80 -9.23 -7.52
N SER A 129 16.59 -8.34 -6.55
CA SER A 129 15.38 -8.40 -5.72
C SER A 129 14.12 -8.00 -6.51
N ASP A 130 12.95 -8.37 -6.01
CA ASP A 130 11.66 -7.95 -6.55
C ASP A 130 11.37 -6.44 -6.36
N ARG A 131 12.28 -5.71 -5.70
CA ARG A 131 12.32 -4.26 -5.58
C ARG A 131 13.22 -3.59 -6.62
N TYR A 132 13.77 -4.35 -7.57
CA TYR A 132 14.63 -3.82 -8.61
C TYR A 132 13.80 -3.48 -9.86
N LEU A 133 13.65 -2.20 -10.16
CA LEU A 133 13.08 -1.72 -11.41
C LEU A 133 14.16 -1.00 -12.22
N ALA A 134 14.48 -1.54 -13.39
CA ALA A 134 15.42 -0.93 -14.32
C ALA A 134 14.72 0.13 -15.19
N PRO A 135 15.43 1.18 -15.66
CA PRO A 135 14.87 2.19 -16.54
C PRO A 135 14.24 1.62 -17.81
N ASP A 136 14.78 0.55 -18.37
CA ASP A 136 14.27 -0.14 -19.58
C ASP A 136 12.84 -0.69 -19.39
N HIS A 137 12.38 -0.83 -18.14
CA HIS A 137 11.05 -1.31 -17.80
C HIS A 137 10.13 -0.24 -17.18
N TYR A 138 10.53 1.04 -17.17
CA TYR A 138 9.66 2.13 -16.70
C TYR A 138 8.37 2.24 -17.53
N ASP A 139 8.47 2.02 -18.84
CA ASP A 139 7.31 1.99 -19.73
C ASP A 139 6.36 0.81 -19.45
N ASP A 140 6.91 -0.37 -19.17
CA ASP A 140 6.10 -1.55 -18.81
C ASP A 140 5.39 -1.32 -17.46
N TYR A 141 6.09 -0.77 -16.49
CA TYR A 141 5.50 -0.42 -15.19
C TYR A 141 4.41 0.66 -15.34
N ALA A 142 4.65 1.70 -16.11
CA ALA A 142 3.65 2.74 -16.37
C ALA A 142 2.42 2.19 -17.12
N ALA A 143 2.60 1.21 -18.01
CA ALA A 143 1.49 0.50 -18.66
C ALA A 143 0.66 -0.31 -17.62
N TYR A 144 1.30 -0.95 -16.66
CA TYR A 144 0.61 -1.62 -15.55
C TYR A 144 -0.20 -0.61 -14.71
N VAL A 145 0.39 0.53 -14.32
CA VAL A 145 -0.32 1.58 -13.57
C VAL A 145 -1.55 2.09 -14.34
N ALA A 146 -1.39 2.33 -15.64
CA ALA A 146 -2.49 2.77 -16.50
C ALA A 146 -3.61 1.72 -16.60
N ALA A 147 -3.25 0.45 -16.81
CA ALA A 147 -4.21 -0.66 -16.87
C ALA A 147 -4.95 -0.85 -15.54
N PHE A 148 -4.25 -0.73 -14.41
CA PHE A 148 -4.82 -0.75 -13.06
C PHE A 148 -5.87 0.36 -12.90
N LEU A 149 -5.54 1.59 -13.22
CA LEU A 149 -6.45 2.73 -13.12
C LEU A 149 -7.66 2.58 -14.03
N GLN A 150 -7.47 2.18 -15.31
CA GLN A 150 -8.57 1.93 -16.24
C GLN A 150 -9.56 0.89 -15.70
N ARG A 151 -9.04 -0.20 -15.11
CA ARG A 151 -9.85 -1.28 -14.57
C ARG A 151 -10.64 -0.85 -13.33
N TYR A 152 -10.00 -0.14 -12.39
CA TYR A 152 -10.56 0.09 -11.06
C TYR A 152 -11.19 1.48 -10.86
N ARG A 153 -11.02 2.39 -11.81
CA ARG A 153 -11.72 3.68 -11.81
C ARG A 153 -13.25 3.55 -11.66
N PRO A 154 -13.95 2.59 -12.32
CA PRO A 154 -15.39 2.40 -12.12
C PRO A 154 -15.82 2.05 -10.69
N TYR A 155 -14.90 1.48 -9.90
CA TYR A 155 -15.09 1.17 -8.49
C TYR A 155 -14.65 2.27 -7.54
N GLY A 156 -14.32 3.46 -8.05
CA GLY A 156 -13.92 4.60 -7.24
C GLY A 156 -12.43 4.71 -6.94
N VAL A 157 -11.59 3.80 -7.42
CA VAL A 157 -10.13 3.90 -7.20
C VAL A 157 -9.56 5.03 -8.03
N ARG A 158 -8.92 5.99 -7.33
CA ARG A 158 -8.29 7.19 -7.92
C ARG A 158 -6.85 7.36 -7.46
N HIS A 159 -6.51 6.86 -6.28
CA HIS A 159 -5.27 7.11 -5.59
C HIS A 159 -4.28 5.96 -5.85
N VAL A 160 -3.13 6.27 -6.45
CA VAL A 160 -2.07 5.29 -6.72
C VAL A 160 -0.74 5.80 -6.19
N ILE A 161 -0.11 5.04 -5.30
CA ILE A 161 1.24 5.30 -4.80
C ILE A 161 2.24 4.63 -5.74
N ILE A 162 3.16 5.42 -6.26
CA ILE A 162 4.22 4.95 -7.14
C ILE A 162 5.41 4.54 -6.29
N TRP A 163 5.60 3.23 -6.13
CA TRP A 163 6.64 2.62 -5.31
C TRP A 163 6.41 2.70 -3.79
N ASN A 164 7.39 2.21 -3.02
CA ASN A 164 7.46 2.26 -1.55
C ASN A 164 8.87 2.59 -1.10
N GLU A 165 9.02 3.46 -0.13
CA GLU A 165 10.27 3.85 0.54
C GLU A 165 11.51 3.94 -0.38
N PRO A 166 11.43 4.67 -1.52
CA PRO A 166 12.53 4.73 -2.49
C PRO A 166 13.79 5.38 -1.92
N ASN A 167 13.70 5.94 -0.73
CA ASN A 167 14.83 6.47 0.04
C ASN A 167 15.57 5.40 0.86
N LEU A 168 15.21 4.12 0.71
CA LEU A 168 15.90 2.98 1.30
C LEU A 168 16.50 2.07 0.21
N ALA A 169 17.76 1.69 0.33
CA ALA A 169 18.42 0.78 -0.61
C ALA A 169 17.68 -0.57 -0.73
N PHE A 170 17.17 -1.10 0.39
CA PHE A 170 16.39 -2.34 0.40
C PHE A 170 15.14 -2.24 -0.50
N GLU A 171 14.43 -1.13 -0.45
CA GLU A 171 13.21 -0.87 -1.25
C GLU A 171 13.55 -0.40 -2.68
N TRP A 172 14.79 0.02 -2.94
CA TRP A 172 15.29 0.45 -4.26
C TRP A 172 16.14 -0.61 -4.96
N GLY A 173 15.86 -1.88 -4.70
CA GLY A 173 16.54 -3.00 -5.37
C GLY A 173 17.95 -3.28 -4.88
N ARG A 174 18.26 -2.95 -3.62
CA ARG A 174 19.58 -3.04 -2.99
C ARG A 174 20.64 -2.16 -3.69
N ARG A 175 20.18 -1.08 -4.30
CA ARG A 175 21.02 -0.01 -4.86
C ARG A 175 20.96 1.19 -3.93
N PRO A 176 21.97 2.07 -3.95
CA PRO A 176 21.85 3.35 -3.28
C PRO A 176 20.57 4.08 -3.71
N PRO A 177 19.84 4.71 -2.78
CA PRO A 177 18.67 5.51 -3.11
C PRO A 177 19.01 6.60 -4.15
N ASP A 178 18.19 6.71 -5.18
CA ASP A 178 18.41 7.62 -6.29
C ASP A 178 17.17 8.48 -6.57
N PRO A 179 17.09 9.68 -5.98
CA PRO A 179 15.96 10.59 -6.18
C PRO A 179 15.78 11.04 -7.64
N ALA A 180 16.88 11.12 -8.43
CA ALA A 180 16.81 11.49 -9.84
C ALA A 180 16.19 10.36 -10.67
N ALA A 181 16.65 9.12 -10.49
CA ALA A 181 16.08 7.95 -11.16
C ALA A 181 14.60 7.72 -10.76
N TYR A 182 14.24 7.94 -9.49
CA TYR A 182 12.85 7.90 -9.08
C TYR A 182 12.02 9.02 -9.74
N THR A 183 12.57 10.21 -9.88
CA THR A 183 11.91 11.31 -10.61
C THR A 183 11.69 10.96 -12.07
N GLU A 184 12.66 10.31 -12.75
CA GLU A 184 12.48 9.82 -14.12
C GLU A 184 11.34 8.78 -14.20
N LEU A 185 11.20 7.89 -13.22
CA LEU A 185 10.06 6.97 -13.14
C LEU A 185 8.73 7.74 -13.07
N LEU A 186 8.63 8.77 -12.21
CA LEU A 186 7.44 9.61 -12.13
C LEU A 186 7.12 10.32 -13.44
N LYS A 187 8.14 10.83 -14.16
CA LYS A 187 7.97 11.48 -15.48
C LYS A 187 7.37 10.54 -16.53
N VAL A 188 7.67 9.24 -16.45
CA VAL A 188 7.10 8.22 -17.37
C VAL A 188 5.68 7.82 -16.92
N VAL A 189 5.46 7.64 -15.62
CA VAL A 189 4.19 7.14 -15.08
C VAL A 189 3.09 8.20 -15.13
N TYR A 190 3.37 9.43 -14.69
CA TYR A 190 2.37 10.48 -14.52
C TYR A 190 1.52 10.75 -15.77
N PRO A 191 2.08 11.05 -16.94
CA PRO A 191 1.27 11.33 -18.12
C PRO A 191 0.43 10.13 -18.56
N ARG A 192 0.92 8.90 -18.38
CA ARG A 192 0.16 7.68 -18.70
C ARG A 192 -0.98 7.43 -17.74
N ALA A 193 -0.77 7.66 -16.43
CA ALA A 193 -1.80 7.58 -15.43
C ALA A 193 -2.92 8.60 -15.71
N LYS A 194 -2.57 9.85 -16.00
CA LYS A 194 -3.53 10.92 -16.35
C LYS A 194 -4.27 10.65 -17.65
N ALA A 195 -3.62 10.08 -18.66
CA ALA A 195 -4.28 9.68 -19.91
C ALA A 195 -5.28 8.53 -19.69
N ALA A 196 -4.94 7.57 -18.82
CA ALA A 196 -5.80 6.43 -18.49
C ALA A 196 -7.00 6.83 -17.61
N ALA A 197 -6.77 7.74 -16.66
CA ALA A 197 -7.76 8.26 -15.71
C ALA A 197 -7.43 9.74 -15.39
N PRO A 198 -8.04 10.72 -16.05
CA PRO A 198 -7.73 12.14 -15.84
C PRO A 198 -7.92 12.62 -14.39
N ASP A 199 -8.80 11.95 -13.62
CA ASP A 199 -9.08 12.19 -12.22
C ASP A 199 -8.21 11.34 -11.25
N ALA A 200 -7.21 10.62 -11.77
CA ALA A 200 -6.26 9.89 -10.94
C ALA A 200 -5.41 10.86 -10.10
N VAL A 201 -5.16 10.46 -8.87
CA VAL A 201 -4.23 11.11 -7.93
C VAL A 201 -2.96 10.26 -7.90
N VAL A 202 -1.92 10.74 -8.56
CA VAL A 202 -0.61 10.09 -8.56
C VAL A 202 0.14 10.54 -7.32
N ILE A 203 0.46 9.59 -6.47
CA ILE A 203 1.09 9.83 -5.16
C ILE A 203 2.56 9.41 -5.27
N ALA A 204 3.46 10.35 -4.99
CA ALA A 204 4.89 10.07 -4.93
C ALA A 204 5.31 9.59 -3.55
N GLY A 205 6.34 8.77 -3.48
CA GLY A 205 7.05 8.43 -2.26
C GLY A 205 6.48 7.27 -1.48
N GLY A 206 5.88 7.50 -0.31
CA GLY A 206 5.89 6.59 0.82
C GLY A 206 7.26 6.68 1.48
N LEU A 207 7.77 7.93 1.68
CA LEU A 207 9.13 8.12 2.20
C LEU A 207 9.23 7.60 3.62
N SER A 208 10.21 6.72 3.85
CA SER A 208 10.58 6.26 5.19
C SER A 208 11.16 7.41 6.00
N PRO A 209 10.73 7.61 7.24
CA PRO A 209 11.32 8.64 8.09
C PRO A 209 12.76 8.24 8.44
N GLN A 210 13.72 8.89 7.83
CA GLN A 210 15.14 8.65 8.02
C GLN A 210 15.86 9.95 8.33
N ILE A 211 16.91 9.85 9.13
CA ILE A 211 17.85 10.92 9.35
C ILE A 211 19.06 10.63 8.48
N ASP A 212 19.62 11.67 7.86
CA ASP A 212 20.83 11.52 7.06
C ASP A 212 21.97 10.98 7.93
N SER A 213 22.55 9.88 7.47
CA SER A 213 23.67 9.24 8.15
C SER A 213 24.53 8.47 7.17
N GLY A 214 25.84 8.54 7.34
CA GLY A 214 26.80 7.82 6.51
C GLY A 214 26.94 8.40 5.09
N ASP A 215 27.28 7.53 4.15
CA ASP A 215 27.57 7.88 2.74
C ASP A 215 26.34 7.90 1.83
N GLY A 216 25.15 7.67 2.39
CA GLY A 216 23.89 7.60 1.63
C GLY A 216 23.69 6.30 0.84
N SER A 217 24.56 5.29 0.98
CA SER A 217 24.47 4.05 0.20
C SER A 217 23.30 3.16 0.63
N GLU A 218 22.97 3.12 1.92
CA GLU A 218 21.90 2.28 2.47
C GLU A 218 20.58 3.04 2.60
N ARG A 219 20.65 4.35 2.85
CA ARG A 219 19.47 5.21 3.01
C ARG A 219 19.81 6.68 2.82
N LEU A 220 18.82 7.46 2.38
CA LEU A 220 18.83 8.92 2.44
C LEU A 220 17.74 9.39 3.40
N GLY A 221 17.99 10.47 4.10
CA GLY A 221 16.99 11.17 4.89
C GLY A 221 15.77 11.56 4.04
N ASP A 222 14.59 11.47 4.59
CA ASP A 222 13.36 11.80 3.88
C ASP A 222 13.33 13.25 3.37
N LEU A 223 13.81 14.20 4.17
CA LEU A 223 13.90 15.63 3.79
C LEU A 223 14.90 15.83 2.65
N GLU A 224 16.08 15.21 2.74
CA GLU A 224 17.10 15.26 1.71
C GLU A 224 16.63 14.61 0.42
N TYR A 225 16.00 13.42 0.52
CA TYR A 225 15.46 12.71 -0.64
C TYR A 225 14.41 13.57 -1.36
N LEU A 226 13.47 14.15 -0.62
CA LEU A 226 12.44 15.04 -1.16
C LEU A 226 13.06 16.27 -1.83
N GLY A 227 14.05 16.90 -1.18
CA GLY A 227 14.76 18.05 -1.75
C GLY A 227 15.39 17.73 -3.10
N ARG A 228 16.11 16.60 -3.20
CA ARG A 228 16.75 16.14 -4.46
C ARG A 228 15.73 15.71 -5.52
N MET A 229 14.55 15.18 -5.15
CA MET A 229 13.46 14.95 -6.10
C MET A 229 13.02 16.27 -6.76
N TYR A 230 12.82 17.32 -5.97
CA TYR A 230 12.47 18.64 -6.49
C TYR A 230 13.56 19.21 -7.41
N ASP A 231 14.83 19.07 -7.01
CA ASP A 231 15.98 19.50 -7.83
C ASP A 231 16.06 18.74 -9.16
N ALA A 232 15.63 17.47 -9.20
CA ALA A 232 15.49 16.67 -10.42
C ALA A 232 14.22 17.00 -11.25
N GLY A 233 13.38 17.92 -10.76
CA GLY A 233 12.19 18.39 -11.46
C GLY A 233 10.94 17.54 -11.25
N ALA A 234 10.77 16.91 -10.10
CA ALA A 234 9.62 16.05 -9.79
C ALA A 234 8.28 16.81 -9.68
N ALA A 235 8.30 18.10 -9.35
CA ALA A 235 7.11 18.87 -9.02
C ALA A 235 5.89 18.69 -9.96
N PRO A 236 6.02 18.69 -11.30
CA PRO A 236 4.87 18.51 -12.20
C PRO A 236 4.33 17.07 -12.28
N TYR A 237 4.99 16.08 -11.66
CA TYR A 237 4.77 14.66 -11.93
C TYR A 237 4.22 13.88 -10.72
N PHE A 238 3.65 14.58 -9.75
CA PHE A 238 2.83 13.99 -8.69
C PHE A 238 1.79 15.00 -8.19
N ASP A 239 0.67 14.49 -7.70
CA ASP A 239 -0.44 15.29 -7.17
C ASP A 239 -0.41 15.36 -5.63
N MET A 240 0.20 14.36 -4.98
CA MET A 240 0.23 14.18 -3.53
C MET A 240 1.53 13.49 -3.13
N LEU A 241 2.05 13.76 -1.94
CA LEU A 241 3.18 13.02 -1.36
C LEU A 241 2.68 11.99 -0.35
N ALA A 242 3.18 10.77 -0.41
CA ALA A 242 3.04 9.80 0.68
C ALA A 242 4.22 9.90 1.65
N ALA A 243 3.94 9.80 2.93
CA ALA A 243 4.95 9.78 3.99
C ALA A 243 4.65 8.70 5.01
N HIS A 244 5.70 8.15 5.62
CA HIS A 244 5.59 7.26 6.77
C HIS A 244 5.93 8.00 8.05
N THR A 245 5.21 7.71 9.14
CA THR A 245 5.34 8.45 10.40
C THR A 245 5.37 7.49 11.59
N TYR A 246 6.51 6.84 11.78
CA TYR A 246 6.72 6.02 12.97
C TYR A 246 7.17 6.90 14.12
N GLY A 247 6.44 6.86 15.24
CA GLY A 247 6.73 7.69 16.41
C GLY A 247 7.89 7.18 17.28
N ALA A 248 8.45 6.00 16.94
CA ALA A 248 9.48 5.34 17.75
C ALA A 248 9.06 5.22 19.22
N ARG A 249 9.79 5.87 20.14
CA ARG A 249 9.50 5.88 21.58
C ARG A 249 8.86 7.20 22.06
N LEU A 250 8.60 8.11 21.14
CA LEU A 250 8.11 9.45 21.46
C LEU A 250 6.58 9.55 21.30
N PRO A 251 5.92 10.39 22.09
CA PRO A 251 4.48 10.61 21.97
C PRO A 251 4.16 11.38 20.66
N PRO A 252 2.90 11.36 20.21
CA PRO A 252 2.52 12.00 18.95
C PRO A 252 2.68 13.52 18.95
N ASP A 253 2.65 14.17 20.11
CA ASP A 253 2.84 15.61 20.28
C ASP A 253 4.31 16.05 20.38
N ALA A 254 5.27 15.09 20.38
CA ALA A 254 6.68 15.43 20.30
C ALA A 254 6.94 16.37 19.12
N PRO A 255 7.64 17.50 19.32
CA PRO A 255 7.83 18.51 18.28
C PRO A 255 8.57 17.92 17.08
N PRO A 256 8.30 18.43 15.86
CA PRO A 256 9.04 17.98 14.69
C PRO A 256 10.50 18.42 14.79
N ASP A 257 11.42 17.48 14.56
CA ASP A 257 12.86 17.71 14.62
C ASP A 257 13.54 17.11 13.38
N PRO A 258 14.39 17.85 12.64
CA PRO A 258 15.12 17.30 11.50
C PRO A 258 16.15 16.24 11.90
N HIS A 259 16.57 16.18 13.16
CA HIS A 259 17.58 15.25 13.69
C HIS A 259 16.99 14.11 14.53
N GLU A 260 15.65 14.05 14.67
CA GLU A 260 14.97 13.00 15.43
C GLU A 260 13.75 12.46 14.67
N ILE A 261 13.47 11.15 14.83
CA ILE A 261 12.29 10.54 14.24
C ILE A 261 11.12 10.71 15.19
N THR A 262 10.24 11.66 14.85
CA THR A 262 9.00 11.95 15.56
C THR A 262 7.79 11.72 14.66
N PHE A 263 6.62 11.49 15.23
CA PHE A 263 5.38 11.40 14.45
C PHE A 263 5.13 12.70 13.64
N ARG A 264 5.42 13.85 14.22
CA ARG A 264 5.22 15.16 13.59
C ARG A 264 6.27 15.54 12.54
N ARG A 265 7.27 14.68 12.30
CA ARG A 265 8.27 14.91 11.24
C ARG A 265 7.64 15.18 9.87
N VAL A 266 6.45 14.65 9.62
CA VAL A 266 5.67 14.91 8.39
C VAL A 266 5.39 16.41 8.17
N GLU A 267 5.34 17.23 9.23
CA GLU A 267 5.21 18.69 9.13
C GLU A 267 6.42 19.33 8.44
N LEU A 268 7.62 18.76 8.66
CA LEU A 268 8.85 19.23 7.99
C LEU A 268 8.81 18.90 6.49
N LEU A 269 8.25 17.74 6.11
CA LEU A 269 8.03 17.42 4.70
C LEU A 269 7.06 18.40 4.05
N HIS A 270 5.95 18.73 4.70
CA HIS A 270 5.02 19.75 4.19
C HIS A 270 5.68 21.14 4.08
N GLN A 271 6.48 21.54 5.06
CA GLN A 271 7.24 22.79 5.01
C GLN A 271 8.26 22.81 3.85
N ALA A 272 8.94 21.66 3.61
CA ALA A 272 9.86 21.52 2.48
C ALA A 272 9.13 21.64 1.13
N MET A 273 7.94 21.04 0.98
CA MET A 273 7.10 21.21 -0.20
C MET A 273 6.66 22.67 -0.37
N ALA A 274 6.21 23.31 0.70
CA ALA A 274 5.79 24.70 0.69
C ALA A 274 6.92 25.65 0.25
N ALA A 275 8.13 25.42 0.73
CA ALA A 275 9.32 26.18 0.33
C ALA A 275 9.68 26.04 -1.16
N ARG A 276 9.19 24.97 -1.81
CA ARG A 276 9.34 24.70 -3.26
C ARG A 276 8.11 25.13 -4.09
N GLY A 277 7.14 25.82 -3.49
CA GLY A 277 5.94 26.32 -4.15
C GLY A 277 4.76 25.36 -4.20
N ASP A 278 4.89 24.17 -3.59
CA ASP A 278 3.88 23.10 -3.60
C ASP A 278 3.04 23.00 -2.31
N ALA A 279 2.88 24.10 -1.57
CA ALA A 279 2.09 24.16 -0.33
C ALA A 279 0.65 23.63 -0.46
N ARG A 280 0.09 23.62 -1.67
CA ARG A 280 -1.27 23.15 -1.94
C ARG A 280 -1.37 21.66 -2.21
N LYS A 281 -0.27 20.98 -2.48
CA LYS A 281 -0.28 19.53 -2.64
C LYS A 281 -0.43 18.87 -1.29
N PRO A 282 -1.44 18.01 -1.09
CA PRO A 282 -1.62 17.34 0.17
C PRO A 282 -0.54 16.28 0.40
N ILE A 283 -0.40 15.91 1.67
CA ILE A 283 0.33 14.70 2.08
C ILE A 283 -0.68 13.65 2.53
N ILE A 284 -0.37 12.39 2.34
CA ILE A 284 -1.05 11.24 2.94
C ILE A 284 -0.05 10.43 3.76
N ILE A 285 -0.40 10.13 5.00
CA ILE A 285 0.37 9.18 5.81
C ILE A 285 -0.10 7.78 5.45
N THR A 286 0.81 6.97 4.93
CA THR A 286 0.49 5.63 4.39
C THR A 286 1.02 4.49 5.24
N GLU A 287 1.93 4.77 6.16
CA GLU A 287 2.36 3.88 7.24
C GLU A 287 2.76 4.70 8.45
N GLY A 288 2.68 4.10 9.63
CA GLY A 288 3.09 4.73 10.87
C GLY A 288 2.54 4.05 12.11
N GLY A 289 2.78 4.66 13.26
CA GLY A 289 2.27 4.21 14.53
C GLY A 289 3.35 3.80 15.53
N TRP A 290 2.95 3.04 16.54
CA TRP A 290 3.77 2.55 17.63
C TRP A 290 3.63 1.05 17.81
N ASN A 291 4.67 0.42 18.36
CA ASN A 291 4.72 -1.01 18.62
C ASN A 291 4.93 -1.26 20.11
N ASP A 292 4.22 -2.21 20.67
CA ASP A 292 4.26 -2.54 22.09
C ASP A 292 4.91 -3.91 22.39
N SER A 293 5.65 -4.46 21.43
CA SER A 293 6.35 -5.73 21.62
C SER A 293 7.58 -5.58 22.51
N LEU A 294 7.63 -6.31 23.60
CA LEU A 294 8.81 -6.37 24.48
C LEU A 294 10.08 -6.89 23.79
N ARG A 295 9.95 -7.44 22.58
CA ARG A 295 11.08 -7.93 21.78
C ARG A 295 11.68 -6.85 20.88
N TRP A 296 11.14 -5.64 20.90
CA TRP A 296 11.62 -4.54 20.07
C TRP A 296 12.18 -3.40 20.92
N ALA A 297 13.40 -2.98 20.59
CA ALA A 297 14.09 -1.95 21.39
C ALA A 297 13.38 -0.59 21.43
N GLN A 298 12.51 -0.31 20.45
CA GLN A 298 11.74 0.93 20.37
C GLN A 298 10.28 0.74 20.82
N ALA A 299 9.98 -0.32 21.55
CA ALA A 299 8.63 -0.58 22.06
C ALA A 299 8.20 0.48 23.08
N VAL A 300 6.90 0.75 23.07
CA VAL A 300 6.22 1.56 24.07
C VAL A 300 5.31 0.69 24.94
N ALA A 301 4.84 1.20 26.07
CA ALA A 301 3.87 0.44 26.88
C ALA A 301 2.54 0.28 26.10
N PRO A 302 1.81 -0.85 26.28
CA PRO A 302 0.53 -1.07 25.60
C PRO A 302 -0.46 0.09 25.79
N SER A 303 -0.56 0.66 26.98
CA SER A 303 -1.42 1.82 27.26
C SER A 303 -0.98 3.09 26.51
N GLN A 304 0.33 3.29 26.32
CA GLN A 304 0.85 4.38 25.49
C GLN A 304 0.48 4.17 24.03
N ARG A 305 0.67 2.96 23.48
CA ARG A 305 0.29 2.64 22.11
C ARG A 305 -1.17 2.97 21.84
N LEU A 306 -2.09 2.57 22.72
CA LEU A 306 -3.52 2.85 22.57
C LEU A 306 -3.79 4.37 22.56
N ARG A 307 -3.34 5.06 23.61
CA ARG A 307 -3.55 6.49 23.77
C ARG A 307 -2.93 7.28 22.62
N TRP A 308 -1.66 7.05 22.33
CA TRP A 308 -0.93 7.79 21.30
C TRP A 308 -1.48 7.56 19.89
N THR A 309 -1.98 6.37 19.60
CA THR A 309 -2.65 6.11 18.32
C THR A 309 -3.91 6.95 18.16
N VAL A 310 -4.75 7.04 19.21
CA VAL A 310 -5.96 7.86 19.17
C VAL A 310 -5.62 9.36 19.10
N GLU A 311 -4.66 9.81 19.90
CA GLU A 311 -4.16 11.20 19.89
C GLU A 311 -3.58 11.57 18.51
N ALA A 312 -2.84 10.68 17.86
CA ALA A 312 -2.28 10.89 16.53
C ALA A 312 -3.39 11.06 15.46
N TYR A 313 -4.44 10.25 15.50
CA TYR A 313 -5.58 10.43 14.58
C TYR A 313 -6.30 11.76 14.83
N ALA A 314 -6.49 12.15 16.08
CA ALA A 314 -7.11 13.42 16.43
C ALA A 314 -6.24 14.62 15.99
N MET A 315 -4.91 14.51 16.11
CA MET A 315 -3.99 15.53 15.63
C MET A 315 -4.01 15.63 14.10
N ALA A 316 -3.95 14.50 13.41
CA ALA A 316 -3.98 14.43 11.95
C ALA A 316 -5.29 15.04 11.36
N GLU A 317 -6.40 14.95 12.07
CA GLU A 317 -7.66 15.57 11.68
C GLU A 317 -7.54 17.09 11.53
N GLN A 318 -6.71 17.74 12.35
CA GLN A 318 -6.53 19.19 12.40
C GLN A 318 -5.62 19.73 11.29
N TRP A 319 -4.89 18.87 10.57
CA TRP A 319 -3.98 19.30 9.51
C TRP A 319 -4.70 19.42 8.17
N ASP A 320 -5.07 20.62 7.74
CA ASP A 320 -5.80 20.86 6.48
C ASP A 320 -5.07 20.34 5.24
N TRP A 321 -3.74 20.30 5.28
CA TRP A 321 -2.89 19.78 4.21
C TRP A 321 -2.77 18.26 4.20
N LEU A 322 -3.27 17.55 5.22
CA LEU A 322 -3.25 16.09 5.28
C LEU A 322 -4.54 15.51 4.73
N ALA A 323 -4.44 14.63 3.74
CA ALA A 323 -5.59 13.97 3.12
C ALA A 323 -6.17 12.85 4.01
N ALA A 324 -5.31 11.96 4.49
CA ALA A 324 -5.67 10.85 5.38
C ALA A 324 -4.43 10.33 6.12
N MET A 325 -4.67 9.54 7.18
CA MET A 325 -3.65 8.82 7.92
C MET A 325 -4.00 7.35 7.99
N CYS A 326 -3.20 6.51 7.32
CA CYS A 326 -3.35 5.06 7.26
C CYS A 326 -2.21 4.41 8.04
N LEU A 327 -2.47 4.00 9.26
CA LEU A 327 -1.43 3.41 10.11
C LEU A 327 -1.11 1.97 9.72
N TRP A 328 0.10 1.56 9.97
CA TRP A 328 0.60 0.21 9.83
C TRP A 328 0.28 -0.59 11.10
N GLN A 329 -0.46 -1.71 11.07
CA GLN A 329 -1.24 -2.24 9.96
C GLN A 329 -2.52 -2.90 10.50
N PHE A 330 -3.50 -3.16 9.64
CA PHE A 330 -4.76 -3.79 10.01
C PHE A 330 -4.54 -5.20 10.60
N ALA A 331 -3.94 -6.10 9.82
CA ALA A 331 -3.63 -7.47 10.24
C ALA A 331 -2.39 -7.99 9.51
N THR A 332 -1.69 -8.93 10.15
CA THR A 332 -0.78 -9.85 9.46
C THR A 332 -1.56 -11.11 9.11
N PRO A 333 -1.44 -11.63 7.88
CA PRO A 333 -2.21 -12.82 7.48
C PRO A 333 -1.78 -14.12 8.18
N TRP A 334 -0.61 -14.11 8.78
CA TRP A 334 -0.08 -15.18 9.63
C TRP A 334 0.73 -14.59 10.78
N SER A 335 0.85 -15.34 11.90
CA SER A 335 1.75 -14.92 12.96
C SER A 335 3.21 -15.05 12.50
N THR A 336 3.97 -13.98 12.66
CA THR A 336 5.41 -13.97 12.38
C THR A 336 6.21 -14.48 13.56
N HIS A 337 5.58 -14.57 14.76
CA HIS A 337 6.24 -14.86 16.04
C HIS A 337 7.35 -13.87 16.40
N THR A 338 7.30 -12.66 15.81
CA THR A 338 8.25 -11.57 16.03
C THR A 338 7.54 -10.31 16.53
N TYR A 339 8.28 -9.23 16.73
CA TYR A 339 7.71 -7.91 17.07
C TYR A 339 6.74 -7.37 15.98
N GLN A 340 6.83 -7.89 14.77
CA GLN A 340 5.97 -7.48 13.66
C GLN A 340 4.47 -7.71 13.95
N ASP A 341 4.14 -8.75 14.72
CA ASP A 341 2.75 -9.05 15.07
C ASP A 341 2.11 -7.96 15.95
N ASN A 342 2.93 -7.14 16.60
CA ASN A 342 2.47 -6.09 17.50
C ASN A 342 2.14 -4.76 16.79
N TRP A 343 2.37 -4.66 15.50
CA TRP A 343 1.85 -3.55 14.70
C TRP A 343 0.35 -3.68 14.41
N SER A 344 -0.16 -4.91 14.33
CA SER A 344 -1.52 -5.17 13.85
C SER A 344 -2.61 -4.75 14.84
N PHE A 345 -3.74 -4.32 14.27
CA PHE A 345 -4.98 -3.97 14.98
C PHE A 345 -5.88 -5.18 15.19
N VAL A 346 -5.74 -6.18 14.35
CA VAL A 346 -6.49 -7.43 14.36
C VAL A 346 -5.50 -8.60 14.33
N ALA A 347 -5.79 -9.65 15.07
CA ALA A 347 -5.00 -10.87 15.07
C ALA A 347 -5.20 -11.67 13.75
N PRO A 348 -4.30 -12.62 13.41
CA PRO A 348 -4.44 -13.41 12.18
C PRO A 348 -5.75 -14.19 12.05
N ASP A 349 -6.36 -14.55 13.17
CA ASP A 349 -7.66 -15.24 13.21
C ASP A 349 -8.88 -14.31 13.04
N GLY A 350 -8.64 -13.01 12.81
CA GLY A 350 -9.69 -12.00 12.69
C GLY A 350 -10.17 -11.40 14.01
N THR A 351 -9.56 -11.76 15.16
CA THR A 351 -9.94 -11.23 16.47
C THR A 351 -9.43 -9.79 16.63
N PRO A 352 -10.30 -8.77 16.85
CA PRO A 352 -9.89 -7.40 17.12
C PRO A 352 -9.11 -7.28 18.44
N LYS A 353 -7.97 -6.56 18.38
CA LYS A 353 -7.16 -6.24 19.56
C LYS A 353 -7.66 -4.96 20.26
N ALA A 354 -7.16 -4.68 21.45
CA ALA A 354 -7.54 -3.48 22.22
C ALA A 354 -7.39 -2.18 21.44
N ILE A 355 -6.36 -2.06 20.58
CA ILE A 355 -6.13 -0.89 19.73
C ILE A 355 -7.26 -0.68 18.71
N TYR A 356 -7.82 -1.75 18.15
CA TYR A 356 -8.97 -1.66 17.24
C TYR A 356 -10.17 -1.00 17.94
N TRP A 357 -10.48 -1.46 19.16
CA TRP A 357 -11.60 -0.94 19.94
C TRP A 357 -11.38 0.51 20.39
N ALA A 358 -10.15 0.85 20.76
CA ALA A 358 -9.81 2.23 21.12
C ALA A 358 -10.02 3.20 19.95
N VAL A 359 -9.56 2.82 18.74
CA VAL A 359 -9.75 3.62 17.54
C VAL A 359 -11.22 3.67 17.14
N ARG A 360 -11.95 2.54 17.19
CA ARG A 360 -13.39 2.50 16.91
C ARG A 360 -14.18 3.45 17.85
N ALA A 361 -13.92 3.40 19.13
CA ALA A 361 -14.57 4.28 20.10
C ALA A 361 -14.32 5.76 19.78
N ALA A 362 -13.09 6.14 19.46
CA ALA A 362 -12.74 7.50 19.06
C ALA A 362 -13.40 7.91 17.73
N ALA A 363 -13.34 7.03 16.73
CA ALA A 363 -13.85 7.30 15.39
C ALA A 363 -15.38 7.40 15.33
N THR A 364 -16.10 6.53 16.06
CA THR A 364 -17.57 6.42 15.96
C THR A 364 -18.32 7.03 17.15
N GLY A 365 -17.64 7.22 18.26
CA GLY A 365 -18.25 7.59 19.56
C GLY A 365 -19.07 6.47 20.20
N GLN A 366 -18.90 5.23 19.73
CA GLN A 366 -19.54 4.04 20.29
C GLN A 366 -18.55 3.32 21.20
N GLN A 367 -18.94 3.03 22.44
CA GLN A 367 -18.18 2.22 23.38
C GLN A 367 -18.28 0.72 23.05
#